data_338678a3ee119dba5115d273a0eb1067
#
_entry.id   338678a3ee119dba5115d273a0eb1067
#
_cell.length_a   1.000
_cell.length_b   1.000
_cell.length_c   1.000
_cell.angle_alpha   90.00
_cell.angle_beta   90.00
_cell.angle_gamma   90.00
#
_symmetry.space_group_name_H-M   'P 1'
#
loop_
_entity.id
_entity.type
_entity.pdbx_description
1 polymer ?
#
loop_
_entity_poly.entity_id
_entity_poly.type
_entity_poly.pdbx_seq_one_letter_code
_entity_poly.pdbx_strand_id
1 'polypeptide(L)'
;MKKLLSSDRIKAEALRLGFSACGLAPAEAVDETVATAFRQWLADGCQAEMAYMQNYEDKRLDPRLLVEGARTVISVALNYYPAKKLPEGEYQIAWYAYGKDYHDVMKGKLKELFEFIEKEVSFSKETDSTIASTNNIGTYTENYASAPQAPVSQTSASPLQGRIFCDTAPILERYWAWRTGLGWIGKNTQLIIPHAGSCFFLGEIILDREADNYDSPQRNQCGSCTRCLDTCPTKALDAPFRLNSERCLSYLTIEYRGELSLNVGKKMGNKIYGCDECLKACPWNRFATPCRTAEFQPSPSLLSMKKDDWHSLSEEQYKTIFKGSAVKRAKYSGLMRNIKIIK
;
A
#
# COMPACT_ATOMS: atom_id res chain seq x y z
N MET A 1 4.03 -8.90 -31.68
CA MET A 1 3.68 -9.28 -30.29
C MET A 1 3.95 -8.08 -29.38
N LYS A 2 3.10 -7.80 -28.37
CA LYS A 2 3.40 -6.76 -27.37
C LYS A 2 4.61 -7.23 -26.55
N LYS A 3 5.60 -6.36 -26.31
CA LYS A 3 6.77 -6.70 -25.49
C LYS A 3 6.35 -6.96 -24.04
N LEU A 4 6.90 -8.01 -23.44
CA LEU A 4 6.72 -8.30 -22.01
C LEU A 4 7.43 -7.27 -21.14
N LEU A 5 6.90 -7.04 -19.95
CA LEU A 5 7.56 -6.27 -18.92
C LEU A 5 8.71 -7.10 -18.30
N SER A 6 9.85 -6.48 -18.09
CA SER A 6 10.94 -7.15 -17.36
C SER A 6 10.72 -7.06 -15.87
N SER A 7 10.35 -8.16 -15.24
CA SER A 7 10.09 -8.25 -13.81
C SER A 7 11.33 -7.86 -12.97
N ASP A 8 12.52 -8.31 -13.37
CA ASP A 8 13.76 -8.01 -12.65
C ASP A 8 14.12 -6.53 -12.71
N ARG A 9 13.94 -5.88 -13.86
CA ARG A 9 14.22 -4.43 -14.01
C ARG A 9 13.24 -3.59 -13.20
N ILE A 10 11.97 -3.96 -13.18
CA ILE A 10 10.94 -3.29 -12.38
C ILE A 10 11.26 -3.42 -10.89
N LYS A 11 11.61 -4.61 -10.41
CA LYS A 11 12.01 -4.85 -9.03
C LYS A 11 13.26 -4.07 -8.63
N ALA A 12 14.28 -4.05 -9.50
CA ALA A 12 15.50 -3.29 -9.26
C ALA A 12 15.23 -1.79 -9.14
N GLU A 13 14.39 -1.24 -10.03
CA GLU A 13 14.01 0.16 -9.98
C GLU A 13 13.18 0.51 -8.75
N ALA A 14 12.23 -0.35 -8.38
CA ALA A 14 11.45 -0.16 -7.15
C ALA A 14 12.37 -0.09 -5.91
N LEU A 15 13.38 -0.97 -5.82
CA LEU A 15 14.36 -0.93 -4.73
C LEU A 15 15.21 0.36 -4.79
N ARG A 16 15.62 0.81 -5.98
CA ARG A 16 16.36 2.07 -6.18
C ARG A 16 15.56 3.28 -5.71
N LEU A 17 14.23 3.29 -5.95
CA LEU A 17 13.30 4.31 -5.48
C LEU A 17 13.04 4.24 -3.96
N GLY A 18 13.59 3.24 -3.29
CA GLY A 18 13.52 3.08 -1.83
C GLY A 18 12.35 2.24 -1.32
N PHE A 19 11.61 1.56 -2.20
CA PHE A 19 10.70 0.53 -1.76
C PHE A 19 11.47 -0.63 -1.12
N SER A 20 10.87 -1.27 -0.13
CA SER A 20 11.49 -2.37 0.60
C SER A 20 11.23 -3.73 -0.06
N ALA A 21 10.17 -3.82 -0.83
CA ALA A 21 9.80 -5.00 -1.60
C ALA A 21 8.96 -4.60 -2.82
N CYS A 22 9.07 -5.40 -3.87
CA CYS A 22 8.29 -5.30 -5.09
C CYS A 22 8.05 -6.71 -5.65
N GLY A 23 6.84 -6.96 -6.11
CA GLY A 23 6.48 -8.22 -6.75
C GLY A 23 5.40 -8.04 -7.80
N LEU A 24 5.24 -9.02 -8.66
CA LEU A 24 4.32 -9.01 -9.79
C LEU A 24 3.42 -10.25 -9.77
N ALA A 25 2.14 -10.06 -10.13
CA ALA A 25 1.19 -11.15 -10.33
C ALA A 25 0.32 -10.89 -11.57
N PRO A 26 -0.27 -11.93 -12.20
CA PRO A 26 -1.28 -11.75 -13.23
C PRO A 26 -2.47 -10.96 -12.68
N ALA A 27 -3.05 -10.06 -13.50
CA ALA A 27 -4.28 -9.37 -13.17
C ALA A 27 -5.47 -10.30 -13.41
N GLU A 28 -5.94 -10.94 -12.36
CA GLU A 28 -7.05 -11.89 -12.34
C GLU A 28 -8.10 -11.46 -11.31
N ALA A 29 -9.28 -12.05 -11.34
CA ALA A 29 -10.23 -11.89 -10.25
C ALA A 29 -9.64 -12.45 -8.95
N VAL A 30 -9.99 -11.85 -7.83
CA VAL A 30 -9.60 -12.32 -6.50
C VAL A 30 -10.10 -13.74 -6.27
N ASP A 31 -9.30 -14.57 -5.58
CA ASP A 31 -9.69 -15.95 -5.26
C ASP A 31 -11.07 -16.00 -4.60
N GLU A 32 -11.94 -16.91 -5.05
CA GLU A 32 -13.35 -17.00 -4.58
C GLU A 32 -13.45 -17.16 -3.06
N THR A 33 -12.51 -17.86 -2.43
CA THR A 33 -12.46 -18.00 -0.97
C THR A 33 -12.26 -16.65 -0.27
N VAL A 34 -11.46 -15.76 -0.85
CA VAL A 34 -11.22 -14.40 -0.32
C VAL A 34 -12.38 -13.49 -0.62
N ALA A 35 -12.98 -13.61 -1.82
CA ALA A 35 -14.18 -12.86 -2.20
C ALA A 35 -15.36 -13.20 -1.28
N THR A 36 -15.59 -14.48 -1.03
CA THR A 36 -16.63 -14.96 -0.11
C THR A 36 -16.38 -14.46 1.33
N ALA A 37 -15.14 -14.55 1.81
CA ALA A 37 -14.80 -14.06 3.15
C ALA A 37 -14.98 -12.54 3.27
N PHE A 38 -14.69 -11.77 2.23
CA PHE A 38 -14.91 -10.32 2.20
C PHE A 38 -16.41 -9.99 2.23
N ARG A 39 -17.23 -10.66 1.41
CA ARG A 39 -18.71 -10.49 1.42
C ARG A 39 -19.31 -10.84 2.77
N GLN A 40 -18.86 -11.94 3.39
CA GLN A 40 -19.31 -12.31 4.72
C GLN A 40 -18.91 -11.28 5.77
N TRP A 41 -17.71 -10.74 5.70
CA TRP A 41 -17.24 -9.67 6.58
C TRP A 41 -18.09 -8.40 6.49
N LEU A 42 -18.55 -8.05 5.27
CA LEU A 42 -19.50 -6.96 5.03
C LEU A 42 -20.89 -7.29 5.57
N ALA A 43 -21.39 -8.51 5.30
CA ALA A 43 -22.70 -8.95 5.77
C ALA A 43 -22.80 -8.99 7.31
N ASP A 44 -21.69 -9.31 7.99
CA ASP A 44 -21.58 -9.28 9.45
C ASP A 44 -21.43 -7.85 10.02
N GLY A 45 -21.43 -6.80 9.19
CA GLY A 45 -21.27 -5.40 9.62
C GLY A 45 -19.89 -5.07 10.16
N CYS A 46 -18.89 -5.91 9.91
CA CYS A 46 -17.55 -5.75 10.48
C CYS A 46 -16.80 -4.50 9.99
N GLN A 47 -17.25 -3.85 8.92
CA GLN A 47 -16.73 -2.58 8.42
C GLN A 47 -17.16 -1.36 9.26
N ALA A 48 -18.15 -1.54 10.17
CA ALA A 48 -18.76 -0.46 10.94
C ALA A 48 -19.29 0.67 10.01
N GLU A 49 -19.04 1.95 10.31
CA GLU A 49 -19.53 3.09 9.50
C GLU A 49 -18.70 3.35 8.24
N MET A 50 -17.71 2.51 7.90
CA MET A 50 -16.88 2.66 6.70
C MET A 50 -17.63 2.19 5.44
N ALA A 51 -18.71 2.89 5.06
CA ALA A 51 -19.56 2.55 3.92
C ALA A 51 -18.77 2.43 2.59
N TYR A 52 -17.64 3.15 2.47
CA TYR A 52 -16.77 3.04 1.30
C TYR A 52 -16.19 1.63 1.07
N MET A 53 -16.21 0.76 2.07
CA MET A 53 -15.79 -0.64 1.92
C MET A 53 -16.78 -1.45 1.08
N GLN A 54 -18.06 -1.07 1.07
CA GLN A 54 -19.12 -1.71 0.27
C GLN A 54 -19.14 -1.17 -1.18
N ASN A 55 -18.60 0.02 -1.40
CA ASN A 55 -18.65 0.65 -2.70
C ASN A 55 -17.72 -0.07 -3.69
N TYR A 56 -18.22 -0.25 -4.93
CA TYR A 56 -17.45 -0.82 -6.03
C TYR A 56 -16.87 -2.21 -5.69
N GLU A 57 -17.71 -3.09 -5.10
CA GLU A 57 -17.31 -4.44 -4.75
C GLU A 57 -16.75 -5.20 -5.95
N ASP A 58 -17.39 -5.10 -7.10
CA ASP A 58 -16.97 -5.67 -8.37
C ASP A 58 -15.51 -5.31 -8.72
N LYS A 59 -15.20 -4.01 -8.68
CA LYS A 59 -13.84 -3.50 -8.95
C LYS A 59 -12.84 -3.90 -7.89
N ARG A 60 -13.30 -4.03 -6.63
CA ARG A 60 -12.45 -4.45 -5.51
C ARG A 60 -12.04 -5.90 -5.64
N LEU A 61 -12.91 -6.72 -6.21
CA LEU A 61 -12.69 -8.15 -6.41
C LEU A 61 -12.11 -8.50 -7.79
N ASP A 62 -12.07 -7.54 -8.73
CA ASP A 62 -11.47 -7.76 -10.04
C ASP A 62 -10.71 -6.50 -10.52
N PRO A 63 -9.37 -6.49 -10.46
CA PRO A 63 -8.55 -5.34 -10.85
C PRO A 63 -8.66 -5.02 -12.36
N ARG A 64 -9.13 -5.96 -13.20
CA ARG A 64 -9.34 -5.75 -14.62
C ARG A 64 -10.45 -4.73 -14.88
N LEU A 65 -11.34 -4.51 -13.92
CA LEU A 65 -12.39 -3.47 -13.97
C LEU A 65 -11.85 -2.08 -13.59
N LEU A 66 -10.62 -1.99 -13.07
CA LEU A 66 -9.96 -0.72 -12.73
C LEU A 66 -9.14 -0.17 -13.89
N VAL A 67 -8.59 -1.06 -14.74
CA VAL A 67 -7.79 -0.73 -15.92
C VAL A 67 -8.20 -1.64 -17.05
N GLU A 68 -8.67 -1.06 -18.14
CA GLU A 68 -9.09 -1.82 -19.32
C GLU A 68 -7.91 -2.59 -19.91
N GLY A 69 -8.12 -3.87 -20.19
CA GLY A 69 -7.09 -4.74 -20.73
C GLY A 69 -5.97 -5.10 -19.75
N ALA A 70 -6.17 -4.88 -18.43
CA ALA A 70 -5.18 -5.21 -17.41
C ALA A 70 -4.67 -6.66 -17.52
N ARG A 71 -3.35 -6.82 -17.38
CA ARG A 71 -2.63 -8.10 -17.46
C ARG A 71 -1.73 -8.34 -16.25
N THR A 72 -1.18 -7.28 -15.67
CA THR A 72 -0.23 -7.37 -14.55
C THR A 72 -0.63 -6.44 -13.42
N VAL A 73 -0.55 -6.94 -12.20
CA VAL A 73 -0.55 -6.17 -10.96
C VAL A 73 0.86 -6.20 -10.39
N ILE A 74 1.41 -5.03 -10.13
CA ILE A 74 2.67 -4.84 -9.41
C ILE A 74 2.30 -4.32 -8.03
N SER A 75 2.75 -4.99 -6.95
CA SER A 75 2.63 -4.45 -5.60
C SER A 75 4.00 -4.06 -5.05
N VAL A 76 4.04 -2.97 -4.33
CA VAL A 76 5.24 -2.47 -3.64
C VAL A 76 4.95 -2.23 -2.17
N ALA A 77 6.01 -2.33 -1.35
CA ALA A 77 5.94 -2.04 0.08
C ALA A 77 6.98 -0.99 0.47
N LEU A 78 6.56 0.06 1.19
CA LEU A 78 7.43 1.13 1.68
C LEU A 78 7.44 1.15 3.20
N ASN A 79 8.60 0.96 3.81
CA ASN A 79 8.78 0.87 5.25
C ASN A 79 8.47 2.21 5.94
N TYR A 80 7.68 2.16 7.04
CA TYR A 80 7.41 3.31 7.90
C TYR A 80 7.84 3.11 9.36
N TYR A 81 8.52 2.02 9.71
CA TYR A 81 8.94 1.77 11.08
C TYR A 81 9.81 2.91 11.60
N PRO A 82 9.42 3.62 12.68
CA PRO A 82 10.09 4.84 13.06
C PRO A 82 11.43 4.58 13.76
N ALA A 83 12.43 5.41 13.44
CA ALA A 83 13.72 5.40 14.13
C ALA A 83 13.60 5.96 15.57
N LYS A 84 12.73 6.94 15.76
CA LYS A 84 12.42 7.55 17.06
C LYS A 84 10.93 7.40 17.36
N LYS A 85 10.60 7.11 18.61
CA LYS A 85 9.23 6.91 19.07
C LYS A 85 8.86 7.94 20.12
N LEU A 86 7.58 8.24 20.24
CA LEU A 86 7.06 9.02 21.35
C LEU A 86 7.40 8.32 22.68
N PRO A 87 7.71 9.05 23.74
CA PRO A 87 7.98 8.46 25.04
C PRO A 87 6.79 7.63 25.55
N GLU A 88 7.05 6.46 26.13
CA GLU A 88 5.99 5.50 26.52
C GLU A 88 4.97 6.08 27.52
N GLY A 89 5.41 6.97 28.39
CA GLY A 89 4.56 7.65 29.38
C GLY A 89 3.64 8.71 28.80
N GLU A 90 3.88 9.18 27.60
CA GLU A 90 3.12 10.23 26.93
C GLU A 90 2.02 9.66 26.03
N TYR A 91 1.14 10.54 25.51
CA TYR A 91 0.13 10.10 24.56
C TYR A 91 0.76 9.55 23.28
N GLN A 92 0.13 8.54 22.71
CA GLN A 92 0.61 7.81 21.55
C GLN A 92 -0.29 8.04 20.35
N ILE A 93 0.33 8.24 19.20
CA ILE A 93 -0.29 8.10 17.89
C ILE A 93 0.33 6.90 17.17
N ALA A 94 -0.40 6.27 16.28
CA ALA A 94 0.12 5.13 15.52
C ALA A 94 1.34 5.51 14.69
N TRP A 95 2.31 4.63 14.60
CA TRP A 95 3.61 4.88 13.97
C TRP A 95 3.50 5.32 12.51
N TYR A 96 2.51 4.80 11.78
CA TYR A 96 2.30 5.17 10.38
C TYR A 96 1.97 6.66 10.18
N ALA A 97 1.49 7.33 11.21
CA ALA A 97 1.06 8.73 11.16
C ALA A 97 2.08 9.72 11.74
N TYR A 98 3.31 9.29 12.01
CA TYR A 98 4.34 10.12 12.61
C TYR A 98 4.85 11.24 11.70
N GLY A 99 4.92 10.99 10.39
CA GLY A 99 5.45 11.92 9.40
C GLY A 99 4.39 12.48 8.46
N LYS A 100 4.83 12.75 7.24
CA LYS A 100 3.95 13.19 6.14
C LYS A 100 2.92 12.13 5.79
N ASP A 101 1.84 12.59 5.19
CA ASP A 101 0.79 11.74 4.66
C ASP A 101 1.37 10.77 3.61
N TYR A 102 1.25 9.48 3.91
CA TYR A 102 1.83 8.44 3.08
C TYR A 102 1.21 8.37 1.68
N HIS A 103 -0.03 8.82 1.52
CA HIS A 103 -0.68 8.85 0.21
C HIS A 103 0.13 9.68 -0.80
N ASP A 104 0.63 10.85 -0.38
CA ASP A 104 1.38 11.74 -1.25
C ASP A 104 2.77 11.16 -1.56
N VAL A 105 3.45 10.60 -0.55
CA VAL A 105 4.78 10.01 -0.70
C VAL A 105 4.73 8.77 -1.58
N MET A 106 3.77 7.86 -1.32
CA MET A 106 3.57 6.65 -2.11
C MET A 106 3.23 6.97 -3.56
N LYS A 107 2.26 7.88 -3.79
CA LYS A 107 1.87 8.28 -5.16
C LYS A 107 3.03 8.89 -5.94
N GLY A 108 3.86 9.71 -5.29
CA GLY A 108 5.08 10.25 -5.92
C GLY A 108 6.01 9.14 -6.41
N LYS A 109 6.36 8.21 -5.52
CA LYS A 109 7.25 7.08 -5.85
C LYS A 109 6.64 6.09 -6.86
N LEU A 110 5.34 5.81 -6.75
CA LEU A 110 4.63 4.96 -7.71
C LEU A 110 4.61 5.60 -9.10
N LYS A 111 4.48 6.93 -9.18
CA LYS A 111 4.54 7.66 -10.44
C LYS A 111 5.93 7.55 -11.09
N GLU A 112 6.99 7.73 -10.31
CA GLU A 112 8.37 7.56 -10.80
C GLU A 112 8.61 6.13 -11.33
N LEU A 113 8.12 5.10 -10.61
CA LEU A 113 8.22 3.72 -11.07
C LEU A 113 7.41 3.48 -12.35
N PHE A 114 6.20 4.04 -12.44
CA PHE A 114 5.37 3.94 -13.64
C PHE A 114 6.04 4.60 -14.85
N GLU A 115 6.58 5.81 -14.70
CA GLU A 115 7.31 6.52 -15.74
C GLU A 115 8.56 5.75 -16.22
N PHE A 116 9.25 5.07 -15.31
CA PHE A 116 10.33 4.16 -15.67
C PHE A 116 9.84 3.02 -16.57
N ILE A 117 8.73 2.37 -16.17
CA ILE A 117 8.14 1.26 -16.95
C ILE A 117 7.69 1.74 -18.34
N GLU A 118 7.08 2.91 -18.44
CA GLU A 118 6.70 3.51 -19.73
C GLU A 118 7.90 3.71 -20.66
N LYS A 119 9.01 4.24 -20.13
CA LYS A 119 10.26 4.40 -20.87
C LYS A 119 10.81 3.06 -21.34
N GLU A 120 10.86 2.05 -20.48
CA GLU A 120 11.33 0.71 -20.83
C GLU A 120 10.55 0.07 -21.98
N VAL A 121 9.23 0.26 -22.00
CA VAL A 121 8.37 -0.22 -23.08
C VAL A 121 8.59 0.58 -24.37
N SER A 122 8.92 1.88 -24.26
CA SER A 122 9.10 2.79 -25.40
C SER A 122 10.48 2.66 -26.06
N PHE A 123 11.57 2.59 -25.30
CA PHE A 123 12.95 2.53 -25.81
C PHE A 123 13.26 1.27 -26.62
N SER A 124 12.54 0.18 -26.41
CA SER A 124 12.71 -1.03 -27.20
C SER A 124 12.24 -0.91 -28.64
N LYS A 125 11.59 0.20 -29.01
CA LYS A 125 11.20 0.47 -30.41
C LYS A 125 12.36 0.96 -31.25
N GLU A 126 13.33 1.66 -30.66
CA GLU A 126 14.47 2.23 -31.37
C GLU A 126 15.56 1.19 -31.69
N THR A 127 15.79 0.23 -30.78
CA THR A 127 16.81 -0.82 -30.97
C THR A 127 16.42 -1.83 -32.07
N ASP A 128 15.14 -2.16 -32.22
CA ASP A 128 14.69 -3.05 -33.30
C ASP A 128 14.75 -2.38 -34.69
N SER A 129 14.62 -1.05 -34.75
CA SER A 129 14.73 -0.31 -36.03
C SER A 129 16.18 -0.07 -36.45
N THR A 130 17.14 -0.09 -35.53
CA THR A 130 18.56 0.18 -35.83
C THR A 130 19.32 -1.07 -36.29
N ILE A 131 18.89 -2.26 -35.90
CA ILE A 131 19.52 -3.53 -36.32
C ILE A 131 19.14 -3.92 -37.77
N ALA A 132 18.03 -3.39 -38.28
CA ALA A 132 17.61 -3.62 -39.66
C ALA A 132 18.42 -2.79 -40.69
N SER A 133 19.27 -1.84 -40.27
CA SER A 133 19.92 -0.88 -41.16
C SER A 133 21.44 -1.11 -41.39
N THR A 134 22.06 -2.18 -40.85
CA THR A 134 23.52 -2.35 -40.92
C THR A 134 24.01 -3.59 -41.68
N ASN A 135 23.22 -4.16 -42.55
CA ASN A 135 23.72 -5.17 -43.49
C ASN A 135 23.44 -4.77 -44.96
N ASN A 136 24.23 -3.85 -45.50
CA ASN A 136 24.48 -3.78 -46.94
C ASN A 136 25.80 -3.04 -47.21
N ILE A 137 26.90 -3.80 -47.31
CA ILE A 137 28.10 -3.40 -48.04
C ILE A 137 28.21 -4.39 -49.21
N GLY A 138 27.96 -3.94 -50.41
CA GLY A 138 28.21 -4.73 -51.60
C GLY A 138 27.71 -4.00 -52.87
N THR A 139 28.62 -3.35 -53.55
CA THR A 139 28.50 -2.75 -54.86
C THR A 139 27.85 -3.67 -55.90
N TYR A 140 26.93 -3.17 -56.74
CA TYR A 140 26.97 -3.14 -58.19
C TYR A 140 25.69 -2.50 -58.77
N THR A 141 25.91 -1.63 -59.78
CA THR A 141 24.93 -0.94 -60.61
C THR A 141 24.13 -1.92 -61.44
N GLU A 142 22.79 -1.72 -61.57
CA GLU A 142 22.06 -1.74 -62.81
C GLU A 142 20.59 -1.39 -62.60
N ASN A 143 20.03 -0.64 -63.55
CA ASN A 143 18.67 -0.12 -63.64
C ASN A 143 17.63 -1.23 -63.72
N TYR A 144 16.60 -1.19 -62.88
CA TYR A 144 15.30 -1.72 -63.22
C TYR A 144 14.16 -0.92 -62.57
N ALA A 145 13.06 -0.80 -63.30
CA ALA A 145 11.91 0.04 -63.03
C ALA A 145 11.25 -0.20 -61.67
N SER A 146 10.83 0.91 -61.07
CA SER A 146 10.07 1.01 -59.83
C SER A 146 8.76 0.21 -59.84
N ALA A 147 8.70 -0.85 -59.04
CA ALA A 147 7.45 -1.44 -58.60
C ALA A 147 6.87 -0.63 -57.44
N PRO A 148 5.53 -0.46 -57.31
CA PRO A 148 4.94 0.29 -56.21
C PRO A 148 5.21 -0.42 -54.90
N GLN A 149 5.90 0.25 -53.97
CA GLN A 149 6.08 -0.23 -52.62
C GLN A 149 4.72 -0.25 -51.93
N ALA A 150 4.27 -1.43 -51.54
CA ALA A 150 3.14 -1.59 -50.64
C ALA A 150 3.39 -0.79 -49.35
N PRO A 151 2.38 -0.13 -48.78
CA PRO A 151 2.56 0.61 -47.55
C PRO A 151 3.00 -0.36 -46.44
N VAL A 152 4.20 -0.15 -45.90
CA VAL A 152 4.66 -0.81 -44.71
C VAL A 152 3.70 -0.36 -43.59
N SER A 153 2.80 -1.24 -43.20
CA SER A 153 1.92 -0.99 -42.07
C SER A 153 2.81 -0.86 -40.82
N GLN A 154 3.07 0.37 -40.42
CA GLN A 154 3.64 0.67 -39.12
C GLN A 154 2.60 0.23 -38.07
N THR A 155 2.70 -0.99 -37.59
CA THR A 155 2.01 -1.42 -36.37
C THR A 155 2.62 -0.66 -35.19
N SER A 156 2.16 0.56 -35.00
CA SER A 156 2.49 1.31 -33.77
C SER A 156 1.95 0.51 -32.60
N ALA A 157 2.84 -0.08 -31.81
CA ALA A 157 2.42 -0.72 -30.57
C ALA A 157 1.66 0.33 -29.73
N SER A 158 0.44 -0.01 -29.29
CA SER A 158 -0.39 0.88 -28.46
C SER A 158 0.41 1.34 -27.24
N PRO A 159 0.26 2.59 -26.81
CA PRO A 159 0.91 3.10 -25.60
C PRO A 159 0.58 2.22 -24.40
N LEU A 160 1.45 2.19 -23.40
CA LEU A 160 1.22 1.47 -22.16
C LEU A 160 -0.01 2.08 -21.46
N GLN A 161 -0.98 1.24 -21.09
CA GLN A 161 -2.13 1.64 -20.28
C GLN A 161 -1.93 1.14 -18.86
N GLY A 162 -2.13 2.02 -17.88
CA GLY A 162 -2.01 1.61 -16.50
C GLY A 162 -2.43 2.71 -15.51
N ARG A 163 -2.55 2.32 -14.24
CA ARG A 163 -2.90 3.23 -13.15
C ARG A 163 -2.17 2.83 -11.88
N ILE A 164 -1.86 3.85 -11.08
CA ILE A 164 -1.26 3.71 -9.74
C ILE A 164 -2.35 3.81 -8.67
N PHE A 165 -2.19 3.06 -7.59
CA PHE A 165 -3.14 3.00 -6.48
C PHE A 165 -2.39 3.03 -5.15
N CYS A 166 -2.98 3.68 -4.16
CA CYS A 166 -2.55 3.65 -2.76
C CYS A 166 -3.77 4.01 -1.89
N ASP A 167 -4.27 3.06 -1.11
CA ASP A 167 -5.35 3.14 -0.11
C ASP A 167 -6.72 3.66 -0.60
N THR A 168 -6.77 4.71 -1.40
CA THR A 168 -8.02 5.41 -1.77
C THR A 168 -8.84 4.76 -2.87
N ALA A 169 -8.40 3.65 -3.46
CA ALA A 169 -9.08 2.95 -4.55
C ALA A 169 -9.78 1.67 -4.06
N PRO A 170 -10.80 1.19 -4.81
CA PRO A 170 -11.43 -0.09 -4.50
C PRO A 170 -10.54 -1.26 -4.96
N ILE A 171 -9.46 -1.51 -4.22
CA ILE A 171 -8.51 -2.60 -4.43
C ILE A 171 -8.18 -3.26 -3.09
N LEU A 172 -7.98 -4.57 -3.06
CA LEU A 172 -7.56 -5.32 -1.88
C LEU A 172 -6.02 -5.35 -1.80
N GLU A 173 -5.39 -4.22 -1.41
CA GLU A 173 -3.93 -4.06 -1.41
C GLU A 173 -3.19 -5.19 -0.71
N ARG A 174 -3.62 -5.60 0.50
CA ARG A 174 -2.98 -6.70 1.24
C ARG A 174 -3.11 -8.05 0.53
N TYR A 175 -4.22 -8.29 -0.16
CA TYR A 175 -4.38 -9.47 -1.00
C TYR A 175 -3.39 -9.44 -2.17
N TRP A 176 -3.29 -8.31 -2.88
CA TRP A 176 -2.38 -8.19 -4.01
C TRP A 176 -0.92 -8.26 -3.58
N ALA A 177 -0.55 -7.62 -2.46
CA ALA A 177 0.79 -7.76 -1.90
C ALA A 177 1.14 -9.22 -1.52
N TRP A 178 0.17 -10.02 -1.07
CA TRP A 178 0.33 -11.46 -0.88
C TRP A 178 0.44 -12.20 -2.21
N ARG A 179 -0.45 -11.92 -3.17
CA ARG A 179 -0.45 -12.57 -4.51
C ARG A 179 0.83 -12.31 -5.29
N THR A 180 1.41 -11.15 -5.13
CA THR A 180 2.71 -10.75 -5.72
C THR A 180 3.91 -11.23 -4.88
N GLY A 181 3.71 -12.09 -3.90
CA GLY A 181 4.80 -12.75 -3.17
C GLY A 181 5.54 -11.89 -2.14
N LEU A 182 5.07 -10.68 -1.79
CA LEU A 182 5.76 -9.83 -0.83
C LEU A 182 5.82 -10.45 0.57
N GLY A 183 4.80 -11.20 0.94
CA GLY A 183 4.71 -11.82 2.25
C GLY A 183 3.40 -12.60 2.42
N TRP A 184 2.91 -12.71 3.63
CA TRP A 184 1.63 -13.36 3.93
C TRP A 184 0.73 -12.46 4.80
N ILE A 185 -0.58 -12.67 4.72
CA ILE A 185 -1.53 -12.00 5.61
C ILE A 185 -1.51 -12.70 6.96
N GLY A 186 -1.16 -11.97 8.02
CA GLY A 186 -1.11 -12.47 9.39
C GLY A 186 -2.50 -12.62 10.02
N LYS A 187 -2.58 -13.34 11.17
CA LYS A 187 -3.81 -13.45 11.96
C LYS A 187 -4.37 -12.10 12.43
N ASN A 188 -3.53 -11.06 12.47
CA ASN A 188 -3.91 -9.67 12.73
C ASN A 188 -4.37 -8.89 11.50
N THR A 189 -4.60 -9.58 10.39
CA THR A 189 -5.00 -9.02 9.08
C THR A 189 -3.97 -8.10 8.40
N GLN A 190 -2.76 -7.95 8.95
CA GLN A 190 -1.68 -7.18 8.33
C GLN A 190 -0.84 -8.04 7.40
N LEU A 191 -0.26 -7.44 6.35
CA LEU A 191 0.80 -8.09 5.58
C LEU A 191 2.05 -8.21 6.45
N ILE A 192 2.65 -9.39 6.48
CA ILE A 192 3.92 -9.66 7.15
C ILE A 192 4.94 -10.03 6.07
N ILE A 193 6.00 -9.24 5.95
CA ILE A 193 7.10 -9.49 5.03
C ILE A 193 8.19 -10.26 5.81
N PRO A 194 8.67 -11.43 5.29
CA PRO A 194 9.70 -12.21 5.93
C PRO A 194 10.93 -11.36 6.27
N HIS A 195 11.46 -11.53 7.47
CA HIS A 195 12.66 -10.82 7.96
C HIS A 195 12.59 -9.28 7.92
N ALA A 196 11.37 -8.70 7.79
CA ALA A 196 11.16 -7.26 7.74
C ALA A 196 9.97 -6.79 8.60
N GLY A 197 9.04 -7.70 8.95
CA GLY A 197 7.89 -7.38 9.79
C GLY A 197 6.67 -6.89 9.02
N SER A 198 5.88 -5.99 9.61
CA SER A 198 4.59 -5.55 9.05
C SER A 198 4.38 -4.03 9.04
N CYS A 199 5.45 -3.24 9.18
CA CYS A 199 5.38 -1.79 9.18
C CYS A 199 5.59 -1.22 7.77
N PHE A 200 4.65 -1.51 6.85
CA PHE A 200 4.76 -1.11 5.44
C PHE A 200 3.47 -0.46 4.95
N PHE A 201 3.61 0.65 4.22
CA PHE A 201 2.59 1.13 3.31
C PHE A 201 2.65 0.30 2.04
N LEU A 202 1.49 0.04 1.46
CA LEU A 202 1.34 -0.71 0.22
C LEU A 202 0.92 0.22 -0.91
N GLY A 203 1.21 -0.18 -2.13
CA GLY A 203 0.73 0.49 -3.31
C GLY A 203 0.83 -0.43 -4.52
N GLU A 204 -0.03 -0.21 -5.49
CA GLU A 204 -0.15 -1.04 -6.67
C GLU A 204 -0.04 -0.22 -7.96
N ILE A 205 0.49 -0.89 -8.98
CA ILE A 205 0.41 -0.45 -10.38
C ILE A 205 -0.27 -1.57 -11.16
N ILE A 206 -1.37 -1.25 -11.85
CA ILE A 206 -2.07 -2.18 -12.73
C ILE A 206 -1.78 -1.78 -14.16
N LEU A 207 -1.35 -2.74 -15.01
CA LEU A 207 -0.88 -2.51 -16.37
C LEU A 207 -1.55 -3.44 -17.39
N ASP A 208 -1.73 -2.95 -18.64
CA ASP A 208 -2.25 -3.70 -19.79
C ASP A 208 -1.20 -4.57 -20.49
N ARG A 209 -0.10 -4.88 -19.84
CA ARG A 209 1.03 -5.67 -20.35
C ARG A 209 1.30 -6.86 -19.47
N GLU A 210 1.66 -7.97 -20.09
CA GLU A 210 2.16 -9.16 -19.41
C GLU A 210 3.62 -8.98 -18.99
N ALA A 211 4.01 -9.60 -17.89
CA ALA A 211 5.40 -9.67 -17.45
C ALA A 211 6.06 -10.97 -17.93
N ASP A 212 7.39 -10.93 -18.01
CA ASP A 212 8.21 -12.09 -18.34
C ASP A 212 8.20 -13.16 -17.25
N ASN A 213 7.98 -12.74 -16.00
CA ASN A 213 7.87 -13.62 -14.85
C ASN A 213 6.93 -13.04 -13.78
N TYR A 214 6.25 -13.91 -13.04
CA TYR A 214 5.37 -13.59 -11.94
C TYR A 214 5.81 -14.28 -10.66
N ASP A 215 5.61 -13.60 -9.54
CA ASP A 215 5.93 -14.14 -8.22
C ASP A 215 4.80 -15.03 -7.70
N SER A 216 5.11 -15.85 -6.72
CA SER A 216 4.15 -16.77 -6.10
C SER A 216 3.82 -16.34 -4.68
N PRO A 217 2.56 -16.50 -4.24
CA PRO A 217 2.12 -16.20 -2.89
C PRO A 217 2.93 -16.97 -1.83
N GLN A 218 3.26 -16.31 -0.73
CA GLN A 218 3.95 -16.95 0.37
C GLN A 218 3.00 -17.69 1.30
N ARG A 219 3.47 -18.82 1.83
CA ARG A 219 2.74 -19.59 2.85
C ARG A 219 2.65 -18.82 4.16
N ASN A 220 1.52 -18.92 4.84
CA ASN A 220 1.35 -18.32 6.15
C ASN A 220 2.28 -18.96 7.19
N GLN A 221 2.99 -18.12 7.94
CA GLN A 221 3.96 -18.55 8.95
C GLN A 221 3.56 -18.13 10.39
N CYS A 222 2.28 -17.78 10.62
CA CYS A 222 1.78 -17.49 11.96
C CYS A 222 1.74 -18.74 12.87
N GLY A 223 1.61 -19.94 12.31
CA GLY A 223 1.53 -21.19 13.07
C GLY A 223 0.48 -21.15 14.18
N SER A 224 0.82 -21.63 15.36
CA SER A 224 -0.04 -21.60 16.56
C SER A 224 -0.05 -20.26 17.30
N CYS A 225 0.77 -19.26 16.93
CA CYS A 225 0.88 -17.98 17.61
C CYS A 225 -0.45 -17.20 17.62
N THR A 226 -0.84 -16.70 18.79
CA THR A 226 -2.07 -15.89 19.01
C THR A 226 -1.80 -14.52 19.61
N ARG A 227 -0.54 -14.10 19.78
CA ARG A 227 -0.15 -12.88 20.51
C ARG A 227 -0.93 -11.64 20.10
N CYS A 228 -1.17 -11.42 18.80
CA CYS A 228 -1.90 -10.26 18.30
C CYS A 228 -3.40 -10.28 18.72
N LEU A 229 -4.01 -11.46 18.81
CA LEU A 229 -5.39 -11.61 19.28
C LEU A 229 -5.46 -11.38 20.80
N ASP A 230 -4.51 -11.95 21.54
CA ASP A 230 -4.47 -11.91 22.99
C ASP A 230 -4.24 -10.48 23.50
N THR A 231 -3.34 -9.74 22.84
CA THR A 231 -2.97 -8.36 23.19
C THR A 231 -4.02 -7.32 22.78
N CYS A 232 -4.94 -7.66 21.86
CA CYS A 232 -5.94 -6.70 21.40
C CYS A 232 -6.80 -6.18 22.56
N PRO A 233 -6.73 -4.87 22.94
CA PRO A 233 -7.35 -4.37 24.17
C PRO A 233 -8.88 -4.40 24.13
N THR A 234 -9.45 -4.40 22.92
CA THR A 234 -10.90 -4.41 22.69
C THR A 234 -11.42 -5.73 22.13
N LYS A 235 -10.51 -6.71 21.91
CA LYS A 235 -10.84 -7.97 21.25
C LYS A 235 -11.51 -7.76 19.87
N ALA A 236 -11.04 -6.75 19.15
CA ALA A 236 -11.47 -6.48 17.78
C ALA A 236 -11.00 -7.55 16.79
N LEU A 237 -9.90 -8.25 17.08
CA LEU A 237 -9.47 -9.48 16.43
C LEU A 237 -10.20 -10.64 17.11
N ASP A 238 -11.45 -10.88 16.72
CA ASP A 238 -12.34 -11.86 17.34
C ASP A 238 -12.07 -13.29 16.87
N ALA A 239 -11.42 -13.44 15.72
CA ALA A 239 -10.89 -14.69 15.20
C ALA A 239 -9.60 -14.43 14.40
N PRO A 240 -8.77 -15.46 14.16
CA PRO A 240 -7.65 -15.36 13.21
C PRO A 240 -8.11 -14.85 11.84
N PHE A 241 -7.40 -13.88 11.28
CA PHE A 241 -7.66 -13.30 9.95
C PHE A 241 -8.97 -12.48 9.86
N ARG A 242 -9.61 -12.19 10.97
CA ARG A 242 -10.85 -11.42 11.04
C ARG A 242 -10.71 -10.23 11.97
N LEU A 243 -11.11 -9.06 11.50
CA LEU A 243 -11.15 -7.82 12.27
C LEU A 243 -12.58 -7.28 12.30
N ASN A 244 -13.13 -7.11 13.48
CA ASN A 244 -14.34 -6.32 13.67
C ASN A 244 -13.94 -4.86 13.90
N SER A 245 -14.15 -4.00 12.88
CA SER A 245 -13.73 -2.59 12.93
C SER A 245 -14.46 -1.80 14.00
N GLU A 246 -15.74 -2.09 14.26
CA GLU A 246 -16.55 -1.40 15.29
C GLU A 246 -15.87 -1.43 16.68
N ARG A 247 -15.10 -2.47 16.95
CA ARG A 247 -14.37 -2.66 18.20
C ARG A 247 -12.91 -2.19 18.13
N CYS A 248 -12.37 -1.94 16.93
CA CYS A 248 -10.95 -1.62 16.73
C CYS A 248 -10.65 -0.20 17.19
N LEU A 249 -9.66 -0.01 18.09
CA LEU A 249 -9.24 1.33 18.54
C LEU A 249 -8.75 2.19 17.38
N SER A 250 -8.16 1.60 16.33
CA SER A 250 -7.76 2.35 15.15
C SER A 250 -8.97 2.99 14.48
N TYR A 251 -10.03 2.21 14.22
CA TYR A 251 -11.28 2.74 13.70
C TYR A 251 -11.90 3.78 14.65
N LEU A 252 -12.04 3.46 15.91
CA LEU A 252 -12.70 4.32 16.91
C LEU A 252 -12.02 5.69 17.07
N THR A 253 -10.70 5.73 16.95
CA THR A 253 -9.93 6.97 17.13
C THR A 253 -9.74 7.77 15.84
N ILE A 254 -9.89 7.14 14.67
CA ILE A 254 -9.62 7.76 13.37
C ILE A 254 -10.90 8.04 12.58
N GLU A 255 -11.77 7.01 12.43
CA GLU A 255 -12.91 7.05 11.51
C GLU A 255 -14.23 7.38 12.19
N TYR A 256 -14.46 6.82 13.37
CA TYR A 256 -15.71 6.99 14.12
C TYR A 256 -15.92 8.44 14.53
N ARG A 257 -17.14 8.97 14.29
CA ARG A 257 -17.46 10.39 14.54
C ARG A 257 -18.34 10.62 15.77
N GLY A 258 -18.94 9.58 16.32
CA GLY A 258 -19.77 9.66 17.52
C GLY A 258 -18.96 9.79 18.81
N GLU A 259 -19.65 9.77 19.93
CA GLU A 259 -19.05 9.80 21.26
C GLU A 259 -18.46 8.45 21.64
N LEU A 260 -17.32 8.47 22.32
CA LEU A 260 -16.70 7.27 22.86
C LEU A 260 -17.20 7.00 24.29
N SER A 261 -17.48 5.73 24.61
CA SER A 261 -17.83 5.36 25.98
C SER A 261 -16.62 5.37 26.91
N LEU A 262 -16.86 5.57 28.21
CA LEU A 262 -15.81 5.50 29.24
C LEU A 262 -15.06 4.15 29.23
N ASN A 263 -15.76 3.07 28.89
CA ASN A 263 -15.15 1.75 28.78
C ASN A 263 -14.13 1.70 27.60
N VAL A 264 -14.43 2.34 26.48
CA VAL A 264 -13.47 2.49 25.36
C VAL A 264 -12.29 3.34 25.82
N GLY A 265 -12.52 4.48 26.48
CA GLY A 265 -11.47 5.34 27.01
C GLY A 265 -10.47 4.58 27.90
N LYS A 266 -10.96 3.75 28.83
CA LYS A 266 -10.10 2.89 29.66
C LYS A 266 -9.25 1.91 28.84
N LYS A 267 -9.79 1.36 27.75
CA LYS A 267 -9.06 0.43 26.87
C LYS A 267 -8.07 1.13 25.93
N MET A 268 -8.22 2.43 25.70
CA MET A 268 -7.29 3.22 24.90
C MET A 268 -5.93 3.36 25.59
N GLY A 269 -5.89 3.39 26.94
CA GLY A 269 -4.66 3.70 27.66
C GLY A 269 -4.17 5.10 27.32
N ASN A 270 -3.04 5.21 26.65
CA ASN A 270 -2.47 6.48 26.19
C ASN A 270 -2.60 6.71 24.66
N LYS A 271 -3.36 5.88 23.93
CA LYS A 271 -3.49 5.94 22.48
C LYS A 271 -4.57 6.93 22.06
N ILE A 272 -4.17 8.08 21.53
CA ILE A 272 -5.09 9.13 21.10
C ILE A 272 -5.42 9.09 19.60
N TYR A 273 -4.62 8.35 18.80
CA TYR A 273 -4.83 8.20 17.37
C TYR A 273 -4.25 6.88 16.86
N GLY A 274 -5.09 6.02 16.30
CA GLY A 274 -4.68 4.69 15.84
C GLY A 274 -4.33 3.73 16.98
N CYS A 275 -3.81 2.56 16.64
CA CYS A 275 -3.47 1.53 17.60
C CYS A 275 -2.51 0.51 16.98
N ASP A 276 -1.32 0.37 17.54
CA ASP A 276 -0.30 -0.55 17.03
C ASP A 276 -0.14 -1.82 17.89
N GLU A 277 -1.07 -2.12 18.81
CA GLU A 277 -0.89 -3.21 19.77
C GLU A 277 -0.72 -4.58 19.09
N CYS A 278 -1.56 -4.90 18.13
CA CYS A 278 -1.46 -6.16 17.40
C CYS A 278 -0.19 -6.22 16.50
N LEU A 279 0.30 -5.07 16.08
CA LEU A 279 1.54 -4.93 15.33
C LEU A 279 2.75 -5.10 16.26
N LYS A 280 2.79 -4.41 17.42
CA LYS A 280 3.84 -4.53 18.43
C LYS A 280 3.96 -5.93 18.98
N ALA A 281 2.83 -6.63 19.20
CA ALA A 281 2.81 -7.99 19.71
C ALA A 281 3.30 -9.05 18.71
N CYS A 282 3.36 -8.73 17.41
CA CYS A 282 3.75 -9.67 16.39
C CYS A 282 5.25 -10.00 16.49
N PRO A 283 5.65 -11.28 16.69
CA PRO A 283 7.05 -11.65 16.83
C PRO A 283 7.89 -11.37 15.56
N TRP A 284 7.24 -11.25 14.40
CA TRP A 284 7.93 -10.92 13.15
C TRP A 284 8.43 -9.48 13.12
N ASN A 285 7.84 -8.57 13.92
CA ASN A 285 8.30 -7.18 14.01
C ASN A 285 9.63 -7.00 14.79
N ARG A 286 10.18 -8.08 15.37
CA ARG A 286 11.58 -8.08 15.87
C ARG A 286 12.60 -7.84 14.75
N PHE A 287 12.24 -8.11 13.51
CA PHE A 287 13.08 -7.88 12.33
C PHE A 287 12.86 -6.50 11.69
N ALA A 288 11.90 -5.71 12.19
CA ALA A 288 11.65 -4.38 11.66
C ALA A 288 12.87 -3.47 11.87
N THR A 289 13.30 -2.84 10.80
CA THR A 289 14.41 -1.88 10.81
C THR A 289 13.89 -0.46 10.60
N PRO A 290 14.51 0.58 11.16
CA PRO A 290 14.09 1.96 10.96
C PRO A 290 14.00 2.32 9.48
N CYS A 291 12.90 2.98 9.10
CA CYS A 291 12.71 3.44 7.73
C CYS A 291 13.71 4.54 7.36
N ARG A 292 14.15 4.55 6.09
CA ARG A 292 15.08 5.54 5.53
C ARG A 292 14.35 6.72 4.89
N THR A 293 13.03 6.66 4.73
CA THR A 293 12.21 7.71 4.14
C THR A 293 12.12 8.88 5.14
N ALA A 294 12.77 9.99 4.82
CA ALA A 294 12.83 11.16 5.69
C ALA A 294 11.44 11.75 6.00
N GLU A 295 10.54 11.69 5.04
CA GLU A 295 9.17 12.17 5.15
C GLU A 295 8.34 11.44 6.21
N PHE A 296 8.70 10.22 6.58
CA PHE A 296 7.98 9.44 7.59
C PHE A 296 8.53 9.60 9.01
N GLN A 297 9.61 10.35 9.16
CA GLN A 297 10.17 10.61 10.49
C GLN A 297 9.30 11.60 11.26
N PRO A 298 9.12 11.38 12.59
CA PRO A 298 8.41 12.33 13.44
C PRO A 298 9.18 13.65 13.55
N SER A 299 8.44 14.76 13.56
CA SER A 299 9.05 16.07 13.80
C SER A 299 9.58 16.18 15.24
N PRO A 300 10.62 17.00 15.47
CA PRO A 300 11.10 17.27 16.84
C PRO A 300 9.99 17.82 17.76
N SER A 301 9.10 18.66 17.23
CA SER A 301 7.94 19.19 17.99
C SER A 301 7.00 18.08 18.44
N LEU A 302 6.68 17.11 17.57
CA LEU A 302 5.85 15.97 17.94
C LEU A 302 6.53 15.11 19.03
N LEU A 303 7.82 14.85 18.90
CA LEU A 303 8.57 14.03 19.86
C LEU A 303 8.70 14.67 21.26
N SER A 304 8.65 16.01 21.36
CA SER A 304 8.76 16.73 22.61
C SER A 304 7.43 16.95 23.33
N MET A 305 6.29 16.69 22.67
CA MET A 305 4.96 16.91 23.26
C MET A 305 4.73 16.07 24.53
N LYS A 306 4.30 16.74 25.58
CA LYS A 306 3.87 16.16 26.86
C LYS A 306 2.36 16.10 26.94
N LYS A 307 1.81 15.33 27.90
CA LYS A 307 0.35 15.24 28.08
C LYS A 307 -0.32 16.60 28.22
N ASP A 308 0.30 17.53 28.94
CA ASP A 308 -0.24 18.87 29.15
C ASP A 308 -0.30 19.68 27.84
N ASP A 309 0.70 19.52 26.95
CA ASP A 309 0.70 20.14 25.64
C ASP A 309 -0.47 19.62 24.76
N TRP A 310 -0.75 18.32 24.86
CA TRP A 310 -1.87 17.71 24.16
C TRP A 310 -3.23 18.19 24.69
N HIS A 311 -3.37 18.38 26.02
CA HIS A 311 -4.60 18.88 26.63
C HIS A 311 -4.86 20.35 26.28
N SER A 312 -3.81 21.14 26.15
CA SER A 312 -3.87 22.57 25.82
C SER A 312 -3.78 22.86 24.33
N LEU A 313 -3.72 21.82 23.48
CA LEU A 313 -3.54 21.94 22.03
C LEU A 313 -4.68 22.76 21.40
N SER A 314 -4.36 23.92 20.81
CA SER A 314 -5.32 24.71 20.03
C SER A 314 -5.51 24.15 18.63
N GLU A 315 -6.60 24.52 17.97
CA GLU A 315 -6.83 24.11 16.59
C GLU A 315 -5.77 24.65 15.62
N GLU A 316 -5.21 25.81 15.87
CA GLU A 316 -4.13 26.41 15.07
C GLU A 316 -2.83 25.64 15.23
N GLN A 317 -2.48 25.28 16.47
CA GLN A 317 -1.32 24.43 16.74
C GLN A 317 -1.49 23.05 16.10
N TYR A 318 -2.67 22.44 16.20
CA TYR A 318 -2.98 21.19 15.52
C TYR A 318 -2.80 21.29 14.00
N LYS A 319 -3.32 22.35 13.36
CA LYS A 319 -3.14 22.59 11.91
C LYS A 319 -1.67 22.73 11.52
N THR A 320 -0.87 23.33 12.39
CA THR A 320 0.58 23.52 12.16
C THR A 320 1.35 22.22 12.32
N ILE A 321 1.17 21.52 13.45
CA ILE A 321 1.91 20.28 13.77
C ILE A 321 1.58 19.17 12.78
N PHE A 322 0.31 19.01 12.41
CA PHE A 322 -0.18 17.94 11.54
C PHE A 322 -0.43 18.38 10.10
N LYS A 323 0.19 19.49 9.67
CA LYS A 323 0.14 19.90 8.26
C LYS A 323 0.72 18.81 7.36
N GLY A 324 -0.10 18.30 6.43
CA GLY A 324 0.34 17.21 5.53
C GLY A 324 0.53 15.85 6.22
N SER A 325 -0.06 15.63 7.40
CA SER A 325 -0.03 14.35 8.11
C SER A 325 -1.36 13.60 7.98
N ALA A 326 -1.32 12.27 8.05
CA ALA A 326 -2.50 11.42 8.10
C ALA A 326 -3.39 11.67 9.34
N VAL A 327 -2.86 12.29 10.39
CA VAL A 327 -3.62 12.65 11.61
C VAL A 327 -4.82 13.56 11.30
N LYS A 328 -4.76 14.31 10.20
CA LYS A 328 -5.91 15.12 9.72
C LYS A 328 -7.20 14.33 9.53
N ARG A 329 -7.11 13.03 9.31
CA ARG A 329 -8.29 12.15 9.09
C ARG A 329 -9.25 12.19 10.30
N ALA A 330 -8.74 12.23 11.52
CA ALA A 330 -9.58 12.33 12.73
C ALA A 330 -10.21 13.72 12.90
N LYS A 331 -9.70 14.76 12.25
CA LYS A 331 -9.98 16.18 12.51
C LYS A 331 -9.55 16.59 13.94
N TYR A 332 -9.44 17.90 14.19
CA TYR A 332 -9.14 18.41 15.53
C TYR A 332 -10.15 17.94 16.59
N SER A 333 -11.45 18.04 16.27
CA SER A 333 -12.52 17.63 17.18
C SER A 333 -12.44 16.14 17.60
N GLY A 334 -12.11 15.24 16.65
CA GLY A 334 -11.95 13.82 16.92
C GLY A 334 -10.73 13.55 17.79
N LEU A 335 -9.59 14.20 17.52
CA LEU A 335 -8.39 14.06 18.34
C LEU A 335 -8.63 14.55 19.77
N MET A 336 -9.25 15.73 19.95
CA MET A 336 -9.57 16.27 21.26
C MET A 336 -10.62 15.43 22.00
N ARG A 337 -11.61 14.84 21.30
CA ARG A 337 -12.52 13.85 21.88
C ARG A 337 -11.74 12.65 22.45
N ASN A 338 -10.79 12.12 21.69
CA ASN A 338 -9.96 10.98 22.10
C ASN A 338 -9.10 11.30 23.32
N ILE A 339 -8.52 12.50 23.39
CA ILE A 339 -7.73 12.96 24.55
C ILE A 339 -8.62 13.09 25.79
N LYS A 340 -9.78 13.72 25.66
CA LYS A 340 -10.69 14.00 26.78
C LYS A 340 -11.26 12.73 27.43
N ILE A 341 -11.44 11.65 26.68
CA ILE A 341 -12.01 10.40 27.20
C ILE A 341 -10.98 9.54 27.98
N ILE A 342 -9.69 9.76 27.74
CA ILE A 342 -8.59 9.09 28.46
C ILE A 342 -8.44 9.77 29.81
N LYS A 343 -8.67 9.02 30.89
CA LYS A 343 -8.52 9.47 32.26
C LYS A 343 -7.29 8.82 32.90
#